data_298657fdd88598890c8ad300d02f6a72
#
_entry.id   298657fdd88598890c8ad300d02f6a72
#
_cell.length_a   1.000
_cell.length_b   1.000
_cell.length_c   1.000
_cell.angle_alpha   90.00
_cell.angle_beta   90.00
_cell.angle_gamma   90.00
#
_symmetry.space_group_name_H-M   'P 1'
#
loop_
_entity.id
_entity.type
_entity.pdbx_description
1 polymer ?
#
loop_
_entity_poly.entity_id
_entity_poly.type
_entity_poly.pdbx_seq_one_letter_code
_entity_poly.pdbx_strand_id
1 'polypeptide(L)'
;MNYDKNNIFAKILRGEIPCKKIYEDEYVLAFHDINPQKKIHALVIPKGEYVNLDDFSSKATEKEIAGLIKGIGIVAKKLGVSQVGYRSLVNVGENGGQEVPHLHFHIFGGEKVGKMVS
;
A
#
# COMPACT_ATOMS: atom_id res chain seq x y z
N MET A 1 -18.16 -3.72 -6.73
CA MET A 1 -17.41 -2.51 -7.11
C MET A 1 -16.72 -2.74 -8.44
N ASN A 2 -16.84 -1.78 -9.34
CA ASN A 2 -16.18 -1.88 -10.64
C ASN A 2 -14.75 -1.36 -10.51
N TYR A 3 -13.80 -2.18 -10.92
CA TYR A 3 -12.39 -1.78 -10.89
C TYR A 3 -12.04 -0.99 -12.14
N ASP A 4 -11.48 0.21 -11.96
CA ASP A 4 -11.00 1.05 -13.06
C ASP A 4 -9.57 0.65 -13.42
N LYS A 5 -9.39 -0.02 -14.55
CA LYS A 5 -8.08 -0.47 -15.02
C LYS A 5 -7.15 0.67 -15.45
N ASN A 6 -7.66 1.87 -15.50
CA ASN A 6 -6.88 3.07 -15.85
C ASN A 6 -6.34 3.81 -14.64
N ASN A 7 -6.53 3.27 -13.41
CA ASN A 7 -5.94 3.89 -12.23
C ASN A 7 -4.42 3.79 -12.27
N ILE A 8 -3.75 4.72 -11.60
CA ILE A 8 -2.30 4.85 -11.68
C ILE A 8 -1.56 3.60 -11.16
N PHE A 9 -2.10 2.93 -10.13
CA PHE A 9 -1.44 1.74 -9.58
C PHE A 9 -1.57 0.54 -10.51
N ALA A 10 -2.70 0.40 -11.19
CA ALA A 10 -2.85 -0.62 -12.23
C ALA A 10 -1.83 -0.40 -13.36
N LYS A 11 -1.60 0.85 -13.74
CA LYS A 11 -0.60 1.19 -14.75
C LYS A 11 0.82 0.88 -14.28
N ILE A 12 1.12 1.14 -13.01
CA ILE A 12 2.42 0.77 -12.42
C ILE A 12 2.60 -0.75 -12.45
N LEU A 13 1.56 -1.51 -12.07
CA LEU A 13 1.62 -2.97 -12.08
C LEU A 13 1.86 -3.54 -13.49
N ARG A 14 1.32 -2.88 -14.52
CA ARG A 14 1.54 -3.30 -15.91
C ARG A 14 2.87 -2.80 -16.49
N GLY A 15 3.64 -2.02 -15.74
CA GLY A 15 4.90 -1.46 -16.21
C GLY A 15 4.75 -0.24 -17.12
N GLU A 16 3.55 0.34 -17.23
CA GLU A 16 3.31 1.52 -18.06
C GLU A 16 3.79 2.81 -17.42
N ILE A 17 3.87 2.85 -16.09
CA ILE A 17 4.37 3.98 -15.31
C ILE A 17 5.47 3.45 -14.40
N PRO A 18 6.65 4.10 -14.36
CA PRO A 18 7.72 3.66 -13.48
C PRO A 18 7.42 3.98 -12.02
N CYS A 19 8.03 3.21 -11.11
CA CYS A 19 7.98 3.47 -9.68
C CYS A 19 9.35 3.17 -9.07
N LYS A 20 9.61 3.72 -7.88
CA LYS A 20 10.81 3.40 -7.10
C LYS A 20 10.49 2.18 -6.25
N LYS A 21 10.69 1.00 -6.81
CA LYS A 21 10.34 -0.26 -6.19
C LYS A 21 11.19 -0.55 -4.96
N ILE A 22 10.53 -1.01 -3.89
CA ILE A 22 11.16 -1.47 -2.66
C ILE A 22 11.16 -2.99 -2.60
N TYR A 23 10.06 -3.62 -2.97
CA TYR A 23 9.86 -5.05 -2.83
C TYR A 23 8.73 -5.52 -3.75
N GLU A 24 8.85 -6.73 -4.22
CA GLU A 24 7.82 -7.36 -5.05
C GLU A 24 7.86 -8.86 -4.86
N ASP A 25 6.68 -9.46 -4.76
CA ASP A 25 6.54 -10.92 -4.80
C ASP A 25 5.28 -11.30 -5.57
N GLU A 26 4.81 -12.53 -5.43
CA GLU A 26 3.63 -13.04 -6.13
C GLU A 26 2.37 -12.21 -5.82
N TYR A 27 2.27 -11.67 -4.62
CA TYR A 27 1.04 -11.06 -4.12
C TYR A 27 1.05 -9.54 -4.04
N VAL A 28 2.22 -8.94 -3.86
CA VAL A 28 2.31 -7.49 -3.60
C VAL A 28 3.43 -6.84 -4.40
N LEU A 29 3.25 -5.54 -4.59
CA LEU A 29 4.30 -4.63 -5.05
C LEU A 29 4.37 -3.48 -4.03
N ALA A 30 5.58 -3.09 -3.64
CA ALA A 30 5.80 -1.97 -2.74
C ALA A 30 6.78 -0.99 -3.36
N PHE A 31 6.48 0.30 -3.20
CA PHE A 31 7.28 1.37 -3.80
C PHE A 31 7.18 2.64 -2.96
N HIS A 32 8.11 3.55 -3.16
CA HIS A 32 8.10 4.84 -2.47
C HIS A 32 7.02 5.75 -3.05
N ASP A 33 6.29 6.45 -2.15
CA ASP A 33 5.31 7.44 -2.58
C ASP A 33 6.06 8.61 -3.25
N ILE A 34 5.53 9.06 -4.38
CA ILE A 34 6.13 10.16 -5.15
C ILE A 34 6.01 11.51 -4.43
N ASN A 35 5.01 11.63 -3.54
CA ASN A 35 4.79 12.83 -2.73
C ASN A 35 4.85 12.46 -1.24
N PRO A 36 6.05 12.17 -0.71
CA PRO A 36 6.15 11.65 0.65
C PRO A 36 5.69 12.67 1.69
N GLN A 37 4.89 12.19 2.64
CA GLN A 37 4.34 12.99 3.76
C GLN A 37 5.23 12.91 4.99
N LYS A 38 6.15 11.96 5.04
CA LYS A 38 7.13 11.76 6.10
C LYS A 38 8.45 11.36 5.45
N LYS A 39 9.52 11.30 6.24
CA LYS A 39 10.86 10.91 5.73
C LYS A 39 10.80 9.59 4.98
N ILE A 40 10.05 8.63 5.53
CA ILE A 40 9.77 7.37 4.85
C ILE A 40 8.27 7.31 4.64
N HIS A 41 7.87 7.18 3.39
CA HIS A 41 6.48 7.03 2.99
C HIS A 41 6.43 6.05 1.84
N ALA A 42 6.04 4.83 2.14
CA ALA A 42 5.94 3.75 1.16
C ALA A 42 4.50 3.31 1.00
N LEU A 43 4.23 2.70 -0.14
CA LEU A 43 2.94 2.10 -0.46
C LEU A 43 3.13 0.61 -0.69
N VAL A 44 2.20 -0.19 -0.16
CA VAL A 44 2.15 -1.63 -0.41
C VAL A 44 0.80 -1.93 -1.03
N ILE A 45 0.81 -2.46 -2.24
CA ILE A 45 -0.42 -2.73 -2.98
C ILE A 45 -0.51 -4.22 -3.33
N PRO A 46 -1.71 -4.81 -3.31
CA PRO A 46 -1.89 -6.16 -3.85
C PRO A 46 -1.80 -6.12 -5.37
N LYS A 47 -1.39 -7.22 -5.98
CA LYS A 47 -1.34 -7.33 -7.43
C LYS A 47 -2.72 -7.56 -8.05
N GLY A 48 -3.66 -8.11 -7.28
CA GLY A 48 -5.03 -8.31 -7.73
C GLY A 48 -5.80 -6.99 -7.85
N GLU A 49 -6.87 -7.03 -8.64
CA GLU A 49 -7.68 -5.85 -8.94
C GLU A 49 -8.72 -5.62 -7.84
N TYR A 50 -8.30 -5.03 -6.73
CA TYR A 50 -9.16 -4.71 -5.59
C TYR A 50 -9.23 -3.20 -5.40
N VAL A 51 -10.45 -2.67 -5.33
CA VAL A 51 -10.68 -1.23 -5.24
C VAL A 51 -10.24 -0.67 -3.88
N ASN A 52 -10.58 -1.38 -2.81
CA ASN A 52 -10.32 -0.94 -1.44
C ASN A 52 -10.30 -2.14 -0.49
N LEU A 53 -10.14 -1.87 0.80
CA LEU A 53 -10.08 -2.91 1.81
C LEU A 53 -11.37 -3.73 1.90
N ASP A 54 -12.53 -3.10 1.75
CA ASP A 54 -13.81 -3.82 1.80
C ASP A 54 -13.94 -4.82 0.64
N ASP A 55 -13.55 -4.40 -0.56
CA ASP A 55 -13.52 -5.25 -1.74
C ASP A 55 -12.57 -6.43 -1.54
N PHE A 56 -11.37 -6.14 -1.07
CA PHE A 56 -10.33 -7.14 -0.81
C PHE A 56 -10.74 -8.13 0.28
N SER A 57 -11.26 -7.64 1.39
CA SER A 57 -11.63 -8.49 2.52
C SER A 57 -12.76 -9.46 2.18
N SER A 58 -13.63 -9.08 1.23
CA SER A 58 -14.75 -9.95 0.83
C SER A 58 -14.42 -10.91 -0.31
N LYS A 59 -13.44 -10.60 -1.17
CA LYS A 59 -13.19 -11.36 -2.40
C LYS A 59 -11.82 -12.03 -2.47
N ALA A 60 -10.81 -11.50 -1.77
CA ALA A 60 -9.46 -12.02 -1.87
C ALA A 60 -9.35 -13.42 -1.28
N THR A 61 -8.41 -14.20 -1.80
CA THR A 61 -8.10 -15.52 -1.26
C THR A 61 -7.35 -15.37 0.06
N GLU A 62 -7.33 -16.44 0.86
CA GLU A 62 -6.56 -16.45 2.10
C GLU A 62 -5.08 -16.20 1.84
N LYS A 63 -4.54 -16.73 0.74
CA LYS A 63 -3.14 -16.52 0.34
C LYS A 63 -2.87 -15.06 0.00
N GLU A 64 -3.78 -14.41 -0.69
CA GLU A 64 -3.66 -12.99 -1.01
C GLU A 64 -3.69 -12.13 0.26
N ILE A 65 -4.59 -12.45 1.19
CA ILE A 65 -4.69 -11.72 2.46
C ILE A 65 -3.41 -11.89 3.27
N ALA A 66 -2.93 -13.14 3.41
CA ALA A 66 -1.69 -13.41 4.11
C ALA A 66 -0.50 -12.73 3.42
N GLY A 67 -0.46 -12.77 2.09
CA GLY A 67 0.60 -12.14 1.30
C GLY A 67 0.68 -10.65 1.50
N LEU A 68 -0.47 -9.98 1.57
CA LEU A 68 -0.50 -8.54 1.81
C LEU A 68 0.04 -8.18 3.20
N ILE A 69 -0.44 -8.85 4.23
CA ILE A 69 -0.01 -8.56 5.61
C ILE A 69 1.47 -8.88 5.81
N LYS A 70 1.91 -10.04 5.34
CA LYS A 70 3.33 -10.41 5.41
C LYS A 70 4.20 -9.43 4.61
N GLY A 71 3.70 -8.99 3.45
CA GLY A 71 4.40 -8.03 2.60
C GLY A 71 4.62 -6.70 3.30
N ILE A 72 3.63 -6.20 4.04
CA ILE A 72 3.78 -4.98 4.82
C ILE A 72 4.93 -5.12 5.83
N GLY A 73 4.99 -6.24 6.55
CA GLY A 73 6.06 -6.50 7.51
C GLY A 73 7.43 -6.60 6.86
N ILE A 74 7.51 -7.27 5.71
CA ILE A 74 8.77 -7.40 4.95
C ILE A 74 9.27 -6.01 4.52
N VAL A 75 8.38 -5.19 3.99
CA VAL A 75 8.71 -3.84 3.51
C VAL A 75 9.18 -2.95 4.66
N ALA A 76 8.51 -3.01 5.82
CA ALA A 76 8.91 -2.25 6.99
C ALA A 76 10.34 -2.62 7.43
N LYS A 77 10.69 -3.90 7.39
CA LYS A 77 12.05 -4.36 7.71
C LYS A 77 13.07 -3.86 6.69
N LYS A 78 12.74 -3.93 5.41
CA LYS A 78 13.62 -3.43 4.35
C LYS A 78 13.87 -1.93 4.47
N LEU A 79 12.87 -1.18 4.92
CA LEU A 79 12.99 0.27 5.13
C LEU A 79 13.71 0.61 6.43
N GLY A 80 13.98 -0.36 7.28
CA GLY A 80 14.68 -0.16 8.54
C GLY A 80 13.83 0.49 9.63
N VAL A 81 12.51 0.44 9.53
CA VAL A 81 11.61 1.11 10.48
C VAL A 81 10.99 0.17 11.52
N SER A 82 11.20 -1.15 11.38
CA SER A 82 10.55 -2.13 12.26
C SER A 82 10.92 -1.97 13.72
N GLN A 83 12.20 -1.72 14.04
CA GLN A 83 12.65 -1.69 15.44
C GLN A 83 12.20 -0.45 16.19
N VAL A 84 12.31 0.71 15.56
CA VAL A 84 11.91 1.98 16.19
C VAL A 84 10.41 2.25 16.07
N GLY A 85 9.77 1.59 15.13
CA GLY A 85 8.32 1.72 14.96
C GLY A 85 7.94 2.54 13.75
N TYR A 86 6.75 2.29 13.28
CA TYR A 86 6.20 2.95 12.10
C TYR A 86 4.68 2.93 12.19
N ARG A 87 4.03 3.70 11.33
CA ARG A 87 2.57 3.64 11.20
C ARG A 87 2.21 3.03 9.87
N SER A 88 1.33 2.04 9.89
CA SER A 88 0.73 1.53 8.67
C SER A 88 -0.76 1.85 8.72
N LEU A 89 -1.29 2.41 7.63
CA LEU A 89 -2.70 2.74 7.56
C LEU A 89 -3.24 2.53 6.15
N VAL A 90 -4.56 2.45 6.06
CA VAL A 90 -5.28 2.29 4.81
C VAL A 90 -6.48 3.23 4.82
N ASN A 91 -6.70 3.92 3.72
CA ASN A 91 -7.85 4.79 3.53
C ASN A 91 -8.88 4.07 2.67
N VAL A 92 -10.15 4.15 3.06
CA VAL A 92 -11.25 3.48 2.35
C VAL A 92 -12.30 4.52 2.00
N GLY A 93 -12.59 4.65 0.72
CA GLY A 93 -13.70 5.46 0.22
C GLY A 93 -13.51 6.95 0.41
N GLU A 94 -14.57 7.69 0.14
CA GLU A 94 -14.56 9.15 0.14
C GLU A 94 -14.26 9.73 1.53
N ASN A 95 -14.97 9.27 2.54
CA ASN A 95 -14.76 9.79 3.90
C ASN A 95 -13.41 9.41 4.49
N GLY A 96 -12.81 8.34 4.00
CA GLY A 96 -11.46 7.93 4.40
C GLY A 96 -10.36 8.64 3.63
N GLY A 97 -10.71 9.39 2.59
CA GLY A 97 -9.72 10.11 1.79
C GLY A 97 -8.96 9.25 0.79
N GLN A 98 -9.55 8.14 0.36
CA GLN A 98 -8.90 7.29 -0.64
C GLN A 98 -8.88 8.00 -2.00
N GLU A 99 -7.69 8.28 -2.51
CA GLU A 99 -7.54 9.00 -3.77
C GLU A 99 -7.45 8.08 -4.99
N VAL A 100 -6.72 6.96 -4.86
CA VAL A 100 -6.53 6.00 -5.95
C VAL A 100 -7.42 4.78 -5.71
N PRO A 101 -8.28 4.40 -6.68
CA PRO A 101 -9.20 3.26 -6.51
C PRO A 101 -8.53 1.91 -6.75
N HIS A 102 -7.43 1.68 -6.08
CA HIS A 102 -6.73 0.41 -5.96
C HIS A 102 -6.21 0.34 -4.53
N LEU A 103 -6.58 -0.71 -3.82
CA LEU A 103 -6.19 -0.89 -2.41
C LEU A 103 -4.70 -0.63 -2.21
N HIS A 104 -4.38 0.19 -1.23
CA HIS A 104 -2.98 0.42 -0.86
C HIS A 104 -2.87 0.76 0.61
N PHE A 105 -1.86 0.16 1.25
CA PHE A 105 -1.47 0.49 2.62
C PHE A 105 -0.31 1.46 2.56
N HIS A 106 -0.37 2.47 3.41
CA HIS A 106 0.75 3.40 3.61
C HIS A 106 1.65 2.89 4.72
N ILE A 107 2.94 3.10 4.58
CA ILE A 107 3.91 2.94 5.66
C ILE A 107 4.59 4.29 5.87
N PHE A 108 4.44 4.85 7.06
CA PHE A 108 5.08 6.09 7.46
C PHE A 108 6.11 5.81 8.55
N GLY A 109 7.32 6.33 8.39
CA GLY A 109 8.37 6.10 9.36
C GLY A 109 9.54 7.04 9.17
N GLY A 110 10.67 6.69 9.81
CA GLY A 110 11.88 7.48 9.75
C GLY A 110 11.87 8.70 10.68
N GLU A 111 10.76 8.95 11.34
CA GLU A 111 10.54 10.05 12.28
C GLU A 111 9.26 9.77 13.05
N LYS A 112 8.99 10.55 14.09
CA LYS A 112 7.70 10.46 14.79
C LYS A 112 6.60 10.94 13.85
N VAL A 113 5.55 10.13 13.68
CA VAL A 113 4.49 10.43 12.73
C VAL A 113 3.38 11.33 13.30
N GLY A 114 3.42 11.60 14.60
CA GLY A 114 2.49 12.53 15.21
C GLY A 114 1.21 11.86 15.68
N LYS A 115 0.14 12.65 15.79
CA LYS A 115 -1.16 12.17 16.26
C LYS A 115 -1.74 11.14 15.32
N MET A 116 -2.52 10.20 15.88
CA MET A 116 -3.14 9.14 15.11
C MET A 116 -4.10 9.71 14.06
N VAL A 117 -4.86 10.73 14.43
CA VAL A 117 -5.75 11.47 13.52
C VAL A 117 -5.47 12.95 13.72
N SER A 118 -5.21 13.66 12.62
CA SER A 118 -4.90 15.09 12.64
C SER A 118 -6.09 15.96 12.30
#